data_4f7c7a412124d56902d6c46b7df680b3
#
_entry.id   4f7c7a412124d56902d6c46b7df680b3
#
_cell.length_a   1.000
_cell.length_b   1.000
_cell.length_c   1.000
_cell.angle_alpha   90.00
_cell.angle_beta   90.00
_cell.angle_gamma   90.00
#
_symmetry.space_group_name_H-M   'P 1'
#
loop_
_entity.id
_entity.type
_entity.pdbx_description
1 polymer ?
#
loop_
_entity_poly.entity_id
_entity_poly.type
_entity_poly.pdbx_seq_one_letter_code
_entity_poly.pdbx_strand_id
1 'polypeptide(L)'
;MSELIHTYLTNPSTPGFTLPKNACDTHCHLFGPGDIFPYSESRNFTPVDAPKEKLFALHQQLGIERCVIVQSALHGFDNAVVVDAMQEKKGTYLGVALSSAKTDATTLEKMYLQGFRGIRFNFMSHLKNSDTMEDILALTTRM
;
A
#
# COMPACT_ATOMS: atom_id res chain seq x y z
N MET A 1 1.57 -26.14 6.71
CA MET A 1 1.26 -25.01 5.82
C MET A 1 0.40 -24.06 6.63
N SER A 2 0.79 -22.81 6.80
CA SER A 2 -0.04 -21.80 7.47
C SER A 2 -1.31 -21.57 6.62
N GLU A 3 -2.46 -21.50 7.28
CA GLU A 3 -3.75 -21.21 6.65
C GLU A 3 -3.67 -19.82 5.97
N LEU A 4 -4.14 -19.72 4.72
CA LEU A 4 -4.25 -18.45 4.01
C LEU A 4 -5.41 -17.64 4.57
N ILE A 5 -5.18 -16.37 4.86
CA ILE A 5 -6.20 -15.49 5.43
C ILE A 5 -6.86 -14.66 4.33
N HIS A 6 -8.18 -14.74 4.22
CA HIS A 6 -8.97 -13.85 3.37
C HIS A 6 -9.05 -12.46 3.99
N THR A 7 -8.65 -11.44 3.22
CA THR A 7 -8.60 -10.04 3.65
C THR A 7 -9.61 -9.16 2.90
N TYR A 8 -10.39 -9.72 1.99
CA TYR A 8 -11.39 -9.03 1.20
C TYR A 8 -12.60 -9.94 0.89
N LEU A 9 -13.74 -9.33 0.54
CA LEU A 9 -14.90 -10.05 0.07
C LEU A 9 -14.75 -10.38 -1.42
N THR A 10 -14.93 -11.66 -1.78
CA THR A 10 -14.82 -12.12 -3.18
C THR A 10 -16.01 -11.71 -4.04
N ASN A 11 -17.15 -11.42 -3.42
CA ASN A 11 -18.37 -10.98 -4.11
C ASN A 11 -19.06 -9.88 -3.27
N PRO A 12 -18.52 -8.65 -3.28
CA PRO A 12 -19.11 -7.54 -2.54
C PRO A 12 -20.45 -7.11 -3.16
N SER A 13 -21.39 -6.70 -2.32
CA SER A 13 -22.66 -6.14 -2.77
C SER A 13 -22.47 -4.77 -3.40
N THR A 14 -23.33 -4.42 -4.36
CA THR A 14 -23.38 -3.06 -4.90
C THR A 14 -24.14 -2.15 -3.93
N PRO A 15 -23.59 -0.98 -3.54
CA PRO A 15 -24.27 -0.05 -2.65
C PRO A 15 -25.51 0.56 -3.33
N GLY A 16 -26.53 0.90 -2.52
CA GLY A 16 -27.75 1.56 -3.00
C GLY A 16 -27.61 3.07 -3.23
N PHE A 17 -26.40 3.59 -3.30
CA PHE A 17 -26.10 5.00 -3.52
C PHE A 17 -24.95 5.15 -4.53
N THR A 18 -24.84 6.31 -5.14
CA THR A 18 -23.74 6.65 -6.06
C THR A 18 -22.79 7.62 -5.38
N LEU A 19 -21.49 7.32 -5.46
CA LEU A 19 -20.45 8.21 -4.97
C LEU A 19 -20.33 9.47 -5.83
N PRO A 20 -19.93 10.62 -5.26
CA PRO A 20 -19.67 11.81 -6.03
C PRO A 20 -18.49 11.62 -6.99
N LYS A 21 -18.47 12.40 -8.07
CA LYS A 21 -17.34 12.46 -8.99
C LYS A 21 -16.03 12.73 -8.22
N ASN A 22 -14.94 12.10 -8.62
CA ASN A 22 -13.63 12.16 -7.97
C ASN A 22 -13.62 11.59 -6.54
N ALA A 23 -14.55 10.70 -6.19
CA ALA A 23 -14.46 9.96 -4.93
C ALA A 23 -13.11 9.25 -4.81
N CYS A 24 -12.56 9.25 -3.59
CA CYS A 24 -11.23 8.71 -3.31
C CYS A 24 -11.29 7.68 -2.18
N ASP A 25 -10.78 6.48 -2.43
CA ASP A 25 -10.39 5.57 -1.36
C ASP A 25 -9.04 6.06 -0.81
N THR A 26 -9.02 6.47 0.44
CA THR A 26 -7.84 7.10 1.04
C THR A 26 -6.93 6.13 1.79
N HIS A 27 -7.31 4.84 1.89
CA HIS A 27 -6.48 3.85 2.58
C HIS A 27 -6.88 2.41 2.22
N CYS A 28 -6.19 1.80 1.29
CA CYS A 28 -6.30 0.39 1.01
C CYS A 28 -4.91 -0.27 0.89
N HIS A 29 -4.90 -1.60 0.82
CA HIS A 29 -3.69 -2.39 0.66
C HIS A 29 -3.80 -3.28 -0.57
N LEU A 30 -2.64 -3.66 -1.13
CA LEU A 30 -2.49 -4.72 -2.12
C LEU A 30 -1.70 -5.88 -1.52
N PHE A 31 -2.02 -7.10 -1.95
CA PHE A 31 -1.34 -8.31 -1.57
C PHE A 31 -1.08 -9.19 -2.79
N GLY A 32 0.20 -9.37 -3.12
CA GLY A 32 0.61 -10.23 -4.21
C GLY A 32 0.24 -9.77 -5.63
N PRO A 33 0.27 -10.66 -6.62
CA PRO A 33 0.51 -12.11 -6.48
C PRO A 33 1.87 -12.42 -5.86
N GLY A 34 1.90 -13.36 -4.90
CA GLY A 34 3.10 -13.65 -4.11
C GLY A 34 4.28 -14.24 -4.90
N ASP A 35 4.04 -14.78 -6.09
CA ASP A 35 5.05 -15.27 -7.04
C ASP A 35 5.73 -14.13 -7.82
N ILE A 36 5.06 -12.98 -7.96
CA ILE A 36 5.59 -11.78 -8.64
C ILE A 36 6.09 -10.76 -7.61
N PHE A 37 5.32 -10.54 -6.54
CA PHE A 37 5.63 -9.63 -5.44
C PHE A 37 5.76 -10.42 -4.15
N PRO A 38 6.95 -10.92 -3.80
CA PRO A 38 7.15 -11.79 -2.66
C PRO A 38 6.71 -11.16 -1.34
N TYR A 39 6.12 -11.99 -0.48
CA TYR A 39 5.83 -11.59 0.89
C TYR A 39 7.08 -11.64 1.76
N SER A 40 7.21 -10.70 2.69
CA SER A 40 8.30 -10.67 3.66
C SER A 40 8.32 -11.94 4.54
N GLU A 41 9.51 -12.44 4.84
CA GLU A 41 9.68 -13.55 5.78
C GLU A 41 9.24 -13.17 7.21
N SER A 42 9.32 -11.89 7.56
CA SER A 42 8.91 -11.36 8.86
C SER A 42 7.39 -11.09 8.99
N ARG A 43 6.58 -11.44 7.97
CA ARG A 43 5.14 -11.28 8.03
C ARG A 43 4.51 -12.08 9.16
N ASN A 44 3.47 -11.56 9.76
CA ASN A 44 2.74 -12.21 10.85
C ASN A 44 1.64 -13.18 10.36
N PHE A 45 1.23 -13.09 9.10
CA PHE A 45 0.33 -14.05 8.43
C PHE A 45 0.56 -14.03 6.91
N THR A 46 -0.02 -15.01 6.21
CA THR A 46 -0.02 -15.03 4.74
C THR A 46 -1.43 -14.77 4.24
N PRO A 47 -1.67 -13.68 3.50
CA PRO A 47 -3.00 -13.41 2.94
C PRO A 47 -3.27 -14.27 1.72
N VAL A 48 -4.54 -14.42 1.38
CA VAL A 48 -4.94 -14.73 -0.01
C VAL A 48 -4.56 -13.54 -0.88
N ASP A 49 -4.00 -13.78 -2.06
CA ASP A 49 -3.62 -12.70 -2.97
C ASP A 49 -4.80 -11.78 -3.29
N ALA A 50 -4.58 -10.48 -3.15
CA ALA A 50 -5.49 -9.39 -3.48
C ALA A 50 -4.76 -8.39 -4.39
N PRO A 51 -4.50 -8.77 -5.66
CA PRO A 51 -3.73 -7.96 -6.59
C PRO A 51 -4.52 -6.75 -7.09
N LYS A 52 -3.83 -5.86 -7.80
CA LYS A 52 -4.39 -4.59 -8.32
C LYS A 52 -5.68 -4.77 -9.13
N GLU A 53 -5.80 -5.86 -9.88
CA GLU A 53 -6.99 -6.15 -10.70
C GLU A 53 -8.25 -6.30 -9.84
N LYS A 54 -8.12 -6.88 -8.64
CA LYS A 54 -9.22 -6.99 -7.67
C LYS A 54 -9.61 -5.62 -7.12
N LEU A 55 -8.62 -4.80 -6.77
CA LEU A 55 -8.85 -3.44 -6.31
C LEU A 55 -9.52 -2.58 -7.40
N PHE A 56 -9.03 -2.65 -8.63
CA PHE A 56 -9.58 -1.89 -9.74
C PHE A 56 -11.02 -2.28 -10.05
N ALA A 57 -11.33 -3.58 -10.03
CA ALA A 57 -12.71 -4.07 -10.22
C ALA A 57 -13.64 -3.57 -9.10
N LEU A 58 -13.19 -3.60 -7.85
CA LEU A 58 -13.95 -3.07 -6.72
C LEU A 58 -14.20 -1.56 -6.86
N HIS A 59 -13.15 -0.79 -7.18
CA HIS A 59 -13.28 0.65 -7.36
C HIS A 59 -14.21 1.01 -8.53
N GLN A 60 -14.13 0.26 -9.63
CA GLN A 60 -15.05 0.44 -10.75
C GLN A 60 -16.51 0.16 -10.33
N GLN A 61 -16.76 -0.92 -9.58
CA GLN A 61 -18.10 -1.25 -9.08
C GLN A 61 -18.66 -0.18 -8.14
N LEU A 62 -17.80 0.42 -7.32
CA LEU A 62 -18.19 1.45 -6.33
C LEU A 62 -18.20 2.87 -6.91
N GLY A 63 -17.68 3.12 -8.11
CA GLY A 63 -17.52 4.47 -8.67
C GLY A 63 -16.39 5.27 -8.01
N ILE A 64 -15.34 4.60 -7.50
CA ILE A 64 -14.15 5.24 -6.92
C ILE A 64 -13.17 5.54 -8.04
N GLU A 65 -12.81 6.81 -8.21
CA GLU A 65 -11.93 7.27 -9.29
C GLU A 65 -10.49 7.49 -8.85
N ARG A 66 -10.26 7.75 -7.57
CA ARG A 66 -8.94 8.04 -6.99
C ARG A 66 -8.64 7.12 -5.81
N CYS A 67 -7.35 6.88 -5.58
CA CYS A 67 -6.94 6.03 -4.47
C CYS A 67 -5.60 6.46 -3.86
N VAL A 68 -5.45 6.25 -2.56
CA VAL A 68 -4.16 6.23 -1.88
C VAL A 68 -3.90 4.80 -1.39
N ILE A 69 -2.99 4.11 -2.09
CA ILE A 69 -2.57 2.77 -1.71
C ILE A 69 -1.49 2.88 -0.63
N VAL A 70 -1.74 2.31 0.53
CA VAL A 70 -0.79 2.28 1.63
C VAL A 70 -0.05 0.94 1.63
N GLN A 71 1.28 0.97 1.58
CA GLN A 71 2.07 -0.26 1.60
C GLN A 71 1.81 -1.08 2.85
N SER A 72 1.58 -2.38 2.67
CA SER A 72 1.40 -3.32 3.77
C SER A 72 2.74 -3.81 4.32
N ALA A 73 2.80 -4.04 5.64
CA ALA A 73 3.96 -4.69 6.28
C ALA A 73 4.20 -6.12 5.77
N LEU A 74 3.21 -6.77 5.15
CA LEU A 74 3.34 -8.12 4.62
C LEU A 74 4.35 -8.24 3.47
N HIS A 75 4.63 -7.16 2.73
CA HIS A 75 5.69 -7.08 1.73
C HIS A 75 6.97 -6.41 2.27
N GLY A 76 6.98 -6.01 3.56
CA GLY A 76 8.11 -5.27 4.12
C GLY A 76 8.38 -3.97 3.39
N PHE A 77 9.65 -3.65 3.17
CA PHE A 77 10.10 -2.44 2.48
C PHE A 77 10.11 -2.57 0.95
N ASP A 78 9.70 -3.72 0.40
CA ASP A 78 9.51 -3.86 -1.04
C ASP A 78 8.16 -3.28 -1.45
N ASN A 79 8.19 -2.07 -1.97
CA ASN A 79 7.01 -1.33 -2.40
C ASN A 79 6.59 -1.62 -3.87
N ALA A 80 7.17 -2.62 -4.52
CA ALA A 80 6.97 -2.88 -5.96
C ALA A 80 5.50 -3.13 -6.32
N VAL A 81 4.74 -3.83 -5.48
CA VAL A 81 3.31 -4.09 -5.69
C VAL A 81 2.48 -2.79 -5.77
N VAL A 82 2.83 -1.77 -4.98
CA VAL A 82 2.16 -0.47 -5.01
C VAL A 82 2.59 0.33 -6.23
N VAL A 83 3.88 0.31 -6.58
CA VAL A 83 4.42 0.96 -7.79
C VAL A 83 3.72 0.44 -9.04
N ASP A 84 3.57 -0.88 -9.17
CA ASP A 84 2.92 -1.53 -10.31
C ASP A 84 1.47 -1.04 -10.50
N ALA A 85 0.68 -0.96 -9.42
CA ALA A 85 -0.67 -0.45 -9.47
C ALA A 85 -0.74 1.06 -9.82
N MET A 86 0.15 1.87 -9.24
CA MET A 86 0.19 3.32 -9.53
C MET A 86 0.58 3.61 -10.98
N GLN A 87 1.48 2.81 -11.57
CA GLN A 87 1.88 2.99 -12.97
C GLN A 87 0.71 2.79 -13.93
N GLU A 88 -0.18 1.81 -13.65
CA GLU A 88 -1.35 1.54 -14.47
C GLU A 88 -2.44 2.61 -14.29
N LYS A 89 -2.55 3.21 -13.11
CA LYS A 89 -3.52 4.27 -12.76
C LYS A 89 -2.85 5.63 -12.58
N LYS A 90 -1.85 5.92 -13.42
CA LYS A 90 -1.03 7.14 -13.32
C LYS A 90 -1.86 8.42 -13.25
N GLY A 91 -1.58 9.23 -12.23
CA GLY A 91 -2.25 10.50 -11.98
C GLY A 91 -3.51 10.42 -11.13
N THR A 92 -4.10 9.23 -10.94
CA THR A 92 -5.30 9.05 -10.11
C THR A 92 -5.05 8.22 -8.86
N TYR A 93 -4.04 7.33 -8.90
CA TYR A 93 -3.62 6.54 -7.74
C TYR A 93 -2.26 7.03 -7.24
N LEU A 94 -2.15 7.23 -5.95
CA LEU A 94 -0.94 7.63 -5.23
C LEU A 94 -0.58 6.58 -4.19
N GLY A 95 0.64 6.63 -3.67
CA GLY A 95 1.11 5.68 -2.67
C GLY A 95 1.59 6.32 -1.38
N VAL A 96 1.47 5.56 -0.30
CA VAL A 96 2.21 5.76 0.95
C VAL A 96 3.13 4.56 1.13
N ALA A 97 4.44 4.78 1.08
CA ALA A 97 5.45 3.74 1.16
C ALA A 97 5.66 3.25 2.61
N LEU A 98 6.10 2.01 2.76
CA LEU A 98 6.75 1.56 3.97
C LEU A 98 8.26 1.66 3.75
N SER A 99 8.96 2.39 4.60
CA SER A 99 10.40 2.60 4.49
C SER A 99 11.01 2.89 5.85
N SER A 100 12.34 2.77 5.97
CA SER A 100 13.06 3.18 7.18
C SER A 100 13.17 4.71 7.24
N ALA A 101 13.17 5.26 8.44
CA ALA A 101 13.48 6.66 8.68
C ALA A 101 14.93 7.04 8.28
N LYS A 102 15.80 6.05 8.04
CA LYS A 102 17.18 6.23 7.56
C LYS A 102 17.33 6.23 6.04
N THR A 103 16.20 6.15 5.31
CA THR A 103 16.19 6.19 3.84
C THR A 103 16.85 7.48 3.33
N ASP A 104 17.76 7.33 2.37
CA ASP A 104 18.49 8.45 1.78
C ASP A 104 17.64 9.30 0.83
N ALA A 105 18.08 10.53 0.56
CA ALA A 105 17.36 11.50 -0.25
C ALA A 105 17.15 11.01 -1.71
N THR A 106 18.10 10.30 -2.29
CA THR A 106 17.99 9.78 -3.66
C THR A 106 16.89 8.73 -3.76
N THR A 107 16.78 7.85 -2.77
CA THR A 107 15.71 6.86 -2.68
C THR A 107 14.35 7.54 -2.47
N LEU A 108 14.26 8.58 -1.65
CA LEU A 108 13.04 9.36 -1.44
C LEU A 108 12.59 10.05 -2.74
N GLU A 109 13.52 10.66 -3.48
CA GLU A 109 13.25 11.29 -4.77
C GLU A 109 12.71 10.25 -5.78
N LYS A 110 13.34 9.07 -5.86
CA LYS A 110 12.88 7.96 -6.70
C LYS A 110 11.45 7.56 -6.33
N MET A 111 11.14 7.40 -5.04
CA MET A 111 9.78 7.09 -4.58
C MET A 111 8.79 8.18 -4.98
N TYR A 112 9.16 9.45 -4.83
CA TYR A 112 8.31 10.57 -5.26
C TYR A 112 8.00 10.51 -6.76
N LEU A 113 9.00 10.25 -7.60
CA LEU A 113 8.84 10.11 -9.05
C LEU A 113 7.96 8.91 -9.44
N GLN A 114 7.97 7.84 -8.63
CA GLN A 114 7.12 6.67 -8.79
C GLN A 114 5.66 6.90 -8.38
N GLY A 115 5.34 8.01 -7.68
CA GLY A 115 3.97 8.34 -7.26
C GLY A 115 3.72 8.28 -5.75
N PHE A 116 4.71 7.97 -4.94
CA PHE A 116 4.57 8.04 -3.49
C PHE A 116 4.47 9.49 -3.01
N ARG A 117 3.61 9.73 -2.02
CA ARG A 117 3.38 11.06 -1.41
C ARG A 117 3.47 11.02 0.11
N GLY A 118 3.87 9.89 0.67
CA GLY A 118 4.06 9.73 2.10
C GLY A 118 4.81 8.47 2.45
N ILE A 119 5.27 8.40 3.69
CA ILE A 119 5.90 7.23 4.30
C ILE A 119 5.13 6.90 5.57
N ARG A 120 4.83 5.63 5.76
CA ARG A 120 4.23 5.13 7.00
C ARG A 120 5.30 4.50 7.90
N PHE A 121 5.12 4.66 9.19
CA PHE A 121 5.87 3.96 10.22
C PHE A 121 4.90 3.15 11.08
N ASN A 122 5.31 1.95 11.47
CA ASN A 122 4.47 1.05 12.27
C ASN A 122 4.99 1.01 13.70
N PHE A 123 4.18 1.47 14.65
CA PHE A 123 4.47 1.42 16.09
C PHE A 123 3.64 0.35 16.83
N MET A 124 3.04 -0.58 16.10
CA MET A 124 2.28 -1.67 16.70
C MET A 124 3.25 -2.67 17.34
N SER A 125 2.92 -3.16 18.54
CA SER A 125 3.80 -4.02 19.35
C SER A 125 4.24 -5.32 18.67
N HIS A 126 3.43 -5.84 17.74
CA HIS A 126 3.73 -7.04 16.96
C HIS A 126 4.55 -6.77 15.68
N LEU A 127 4.76 -5.51 15.33
CA LEU A 127 5.59 -5.10 14.18
C LEU A 127 6.89 -4.51 14.72
N LYS A 128 8.00 -5.17 14.44
CA LYS A 128 9.32 -4.68 14.84
C LYS A 128 9.64 -3.41 14.05
N ASN A 129 9.64 -2.28 14.73
CA ASN A 129 10.14 -1.01 14.19
C ASN A 129 11.43 -0.65 14.95
N SER A 130 12.51 -0.40 14.23
CA SER A 130 13.78 0.06 14.78
C SER A 130 13.96 1.59 14.70
N ASP A 131 13.05 2.30 14.02
CA ASP A 131 13.14 3.74 13.86
C ASP A 131 12.65 4.46 15.13
N THR A 132 13.41 5.42 15.62
CA THR A 132 13.02 6.28 16.72
C THR A 132 12.21 7.47 16.24
N MET A 133 11.54 8.18 17.14
CA MET A 133 10.86 9.42 16.79
C MET A 133 11.85 10.48 16.28
N GLU A 134 13.07 10.51 16.83
CA GLU A 134 14.13 11.39 16.35
C GLU A 134 14.55 11.08 14.91
N ASP A 135 14.71 9.81 14.57
CA ASP A 135 15.00 9.39 13.19
C ASP A 135 13.90 9.85 12.22
N ILE A 136 12.62 9.71 12.63
CA ILE A 136 11.46 10.13 11.81
C ILE A 136 11.44 11.65 11.65
N LEU A 137 11.68 12.42 12.71
CA LEU A 137 11.76 13.88 12.63
C LEU A 137 12.92 14.32 11.73
N ALA A 138 14.07 13.66 11.83
CA ALA A 138 15.21 13.93 10.93
C ALA A 138 14.89 13.59 9.47
N LEU A 139 14.05 12.60 9.20
CA LEU A 139 13.61 12.28 7.84
C LEU A 139 12.78 13.43 7.25
N THR A 140 11.89 14.07 8.01
CA THR A 140 11.03 15.15 7.52
C THR A 140 11.80 16.34 6.96
N THR A 141 13.05 16.54 7.38
CA THR A 141 13.93 17.60 6.84
C THR A 141 14.53 17.24 5.48
N ARG A 142 14.38 15.99 5.04
CA ARG A 142 14.90 15.47 3.76
C ARG A 142 13.79 15.26 2.72
N MET A 143 12.54 15.34 3.13
CA MET A 143 11.34 15.23 2.29
C MET A 143 10.90 16.58 1.73
#